data_6fa297bf05fe9e7c4ae3ecc71385b62f
#
_entry.id   6fa297bf05fe9e7c4ae3ecc71385b62f
#
_cell.length_a   1.000
_cell.length_b   1.000
_cell.length_c   1.000
_cell.angle_alpha   90.00
_cell.angle_beta   90.00
_cell.angle_gamma   90.00
#
_symmetry.space_group_name_H-M   'P 1'
#
loop_
_entity.id
_entity.type
_entity.pdbx_description
1 polymer ?
#
loop_
_entity_poly.entity_id
_entity_poly.type
_entity_poly.pdbx_seq_one_letter_code
_entity_poly.pdbx_strand_id
1 'polypeptide(L)'
;MVCLGYAGIVVVYALPERTIIFNASASTDFIVSEYVSKETEWMNWPDYYTDVVMLNIASYSDDSKSVLLRAAENEKIGHTAEDSYPFEIVRWLSERTSIPKVYYSFEEASASTEAVSYGKYWNGYLVFLRPLLLYFNMRQIYLGFRYLLALNFAVTVIVLFLRDKRFVIPFALAFLSLRPFSKFCLTYAIVDILLCGFLCASAFLRPKRNAVCENMFFFGIGVIAVYFTLMSFSFIIPIFCSVYLGYSVKTRESKEGRWITSVKHLFWYTAGFVAMWVCKWILLAVADRSLLGKVLLSVKQRLSHDDYGEKVSLGEALLWNGCGFYYQNKALVISALVVALASVITVVMYIHLKRTNRNFENMGFVDGVLVTAVVTVATVVRYAIVLNHSRVHYFFMNRLMAGPLFTVLTVCIILTANMVRPLMRQKK
;
A
#
# COMPACT_ATOMS: atom_id res chain seq x y z
N MET A 1 0.93 6.41 20.36
CA MET A 1 1.28 5.63 19.15
C MET A 1 2.80 5.61 18.92
N VAL A 2 3.51 6.76 18.84
CA VAL A 2 4.98 6.80 18.62
C VAL A 2 5.73 5.98 19.65
N CYS A 3 5.52 6.24 20.96
CA CYS A 3 6.19 5.51 22.04
C CYS A 3 5.89 4.01 22.00
N LEU A 4 4.63 3.64 21.75
CA LEU A 4 4.23 2.23 21.64
C LEU A 4 4.84 1.56 20.40
N GLY A 5 4.87 2.27 19.26
CA GLY A 5 5.49 1.76 18.04
C GLY A 5 6.98 1.54 18.22
N TYR A 6 7.68 2.49 18.84
CA TYR A 6 9.11 2.35 19.12
C TYR A 6 9.40 1.25 20.15
N ALA A 7 8.64 1.20 21.25
CA ALA A 7 8.75 0.14 22.23
C ALA A 7 8.55 -1.26 21.61
N GLY A 8 7.59 -1.40 20.71
CA GLY A 8 7.39 -2.64 19.97
C GLY A 8 8.63 -3.07 19.18
N ILE A 9 9.29 -2.14 18.48
CA ILE A 9 10.54 -2.42 17.76
C ILE A 9 11.66 -2.76 18.72
N VAL A 10 11.80 -2.02 19.83
CA VAL A 10 12.82 -2.31 20.87
C VAL A 10 12.66 -3.74 21.43
N VAL A 11 11.43 -4.14 21.75
CA VAL A 11 11.14 -5.49 22.27
C VAL A 11 11.58 -6.58 21.29
N VAL A 12 11.32 -6.41 20.01
CA VAL A 12 11.67 -7.44 19.01
C VAL A 12 13.18 -7.47 18.70
N TYR A 13 13.90 -6.38 18.91
CA TYR A 13 15.37 -6.39 18.84
C TYR A 13 16.03 -7.03 20.07
N ALA A 14 15.30 -7.24 21.15
CA ALA A 14 15.77 -8.02 22.31
C ALA A 14 15.56 -9.54 22.15
N LEU A 15 14.92 -10.00 21.08
CA LEU A 15 14.71 -11.43 20.82
C LEU A 15 16.01 -12.17 20.47
N PRO A 16 16.10 -13.49 20.73
CA PRO A 16 17.26 -14.31 20.43
C PRO A 16 17.62 -14.28 18.92
N GLU A 17 18.75 -13.68 18.60
CA GLU A 17 19.17 -13.40 17.25
C GLU A 17 19.58 -14.67 16.47
N ARG A 18 20.27 -15.60 17.17
CA ARG A 18 20.78 -16.84 16.53
C ARG A 18 19.70 -17.62 15.79
N THR A 19 18.51 -17.75 16.38
CA THR A 19 17.39 -18.48 15.77
C THR A 19 16.81 -17.70 14.59
N ILE A 20 16.73 -16.37 14.69
CA ILE A 20 16.28 -15.50 13.60
C ILE A 20 17.21 -15.62 12.39
N ILE A 21 18.53 -15.54 12.63
CA ILE A 21 19.55 -15.72 11.58
C ILE A 21 19.43 -17.09 10.93
N PHE A 22 19.25 -18.17 11.71
CA PHE A 22 19.10 -19.52 11.19
C PHE A 22 17.90 -19.64 10.24
N ASN A 23 16.70 -19.19 10.65
CA ASN A 23 15.51 -19.24 9.83
C ASN A 23 15.55 -18.26 8.65
N ALA A 24 16.21 -17.11 8.79
CA ALA A 24 16.48 -16.20 7.70
C ALA A 24 17.40 -16.84 6.64
N SER A 25 18.45 -17.54 7.09
CA SER A 25 19.35 -18.30 6.20
C SER A 25 18.62 -19.42 5.46
N ALA A 26 17.76 -20.18 6.15
CA ALA A 26 16.90 -21.18 5.51
C ALA A 26 15.88 -20.62 4.53
N SER A 27 15.74 -19.30 4.46
CA SER A 27 14.82 -18.59 3.57
C SER A 27 15.47 -18.12 2.26
N THR A 28 16.79 -18.11 2.21
CA THR A 28 17.54 -17.47 1.12
C THR A 28 17.29 -18.10 -0.23
N ASP A 29 17.33 -19.44 -0.30
CA ASP A 29 17.09 -20.19 -1.54
C ASP A 29 15.69 -19.92 -2.11
N PHE A 30 14.69 -19.89 -1.23
CA PHE A 30 13.32 -19.59 -1.63
C PHE A 30 13.20 -18.18 -2.22
N ILE A 31 13.75 -17.17 -1.54
CA ILE A 31 13.65 -15.77 -1.98
C ILE A 31 14.42 -15.55 -3.29
N VAL A 32 15.62 -16.14 -3.40
CA VAL A 32 16.43 -16.04 -4.63
C VAL A 32 15.73 -16.73 -5.79
N SER A 33 15.18 -17.94 -5.60
CA SER A 33 14.47 -18.65 -6.65
C SER A 33 13.22 -17.89 -7.13
N GLU A 34 12.47 -17.27 -6.22
CA GLU A 34 11.31 -16.44 -6.57
C GLU A 34 11.72 -15.15 -7.30
N TYR A 35 12.85 -14.56 -6.93
CA TYR A 35 13.38 -13.38 -7.61
C TYR A 35 13.83 -13.71 -9.04
N VAL A 36 14.71 -14.71 -9.20
CA VAL A 36 15.29 -15.07 -10.51
C VAL A 36 14.24 -15.63 -11.47
N SER A 37 13.31 -16.46 -10.99
CA SER A 37 12.29 -17.07 -11.86
C SER A 37 11.35 -16.07 -12.52
N LYS A 38 11.27 -14.84 -12.02
CA LYS A 38 10.32 -13.79 -12.47
C LYS A 38 10.98 -12.59 -13.13
N GLU A 39 12.31 -12.58 -13.22
CA GLU A 39 13.09 -11.51 -13.86
C GLU A 39 12.79 -11.35 -15.36
N THR A 40 12.24 -12.38 -15.99
CA THR A 40 11.93 -12.41 -17.43
C THR A 40 10.59 -11.79 -17.81
N GLU A 41 9.72 -11.48 -16.84
CA GLU A 41 8.40 -10.91 -17.12
C GLU A 41 8.41 -9.37 -17.04
N TRP A 42 8.79 -8.71 -18.11
CA TRP A 42 8.74 -7.25 -18.24
C TRP A 42 7.36 -6.68 -17.83
N MET A 43 7.34 -5.65 -17.00
CA MET A 43 6.14 -5.06 -16.38
C MET A 43 5.37 -5.94 -15.37
N ASN A 44 5.88 -7.11 -15.03
CA ASN A 44 5.13 -8.06 -14.21
C ASN A 44 5.85 -8.43 -12.91
N TRP A 45 6.78 -7.61 -12.43
CA TRP A 45 7.60 -7.89 -11.26
C TRP A 45 6.84 -7.77 -9.94
N PRO A 46 6.84 -8.82 -9.09
CA PRO A 46 6.57 -8.66 -7.66
C PRO A 46 7.79 -8.00 -7.00
N ASP A 47 7.54 -7.23 -5.93
CA ASP A 47 8.60 -6.50 -5.24
C ASP A 47 9.36 -7.40 -4.23
N TYR A 48 9.96 -8.48 -4.74
CA TYR A 48 10.80 -9.35 -3.91
C TYR A 48 12.06 -8.65 -3.42
N TYR A 49 12.53 -7.64 -4.14
CA TYR A 49 13.65 -6.80 -3.68
C TYR A 49 13.34 -6.20 -2.30
N THR A 50 12.18 -5.60 -2.12
CA THR A 50 11.79 -5.02 -0.83
C THR A 50 11.65 -6.09 0.24
N ASP A 51 11.14 -7.29 -0.08
CA ASP A 51 11.05 -8.39 0.88
C ASP A 51 12.43 -8.90 1.31
N VAL A 52 13.43 -8.92 0.41
CA VAL A 52 14.82 -9.22 0.78
C VAL A 52 15.40 -8.14 1.68
N VAL A 53 15.14 -6.86 1.41
CA VAL A 53 15.52 -5.76 2.30
C VAL A 53 14.87 -5.90 3.68
N MET A 54 13.59 -6.28 3.74
CA MET A 54 12.90 -6.53 5.01
C MET A 54 13.54 -7.69 5.80
N LEU A 55 13.89 -8.78 5.11
CA LEU A 55 14.57 -9.93 5.74
C LEU A 55 15.96 -9.52 6.23
N ASN A 56 16.71 -8.74 5.44
CA ASN A 56 18.03 -8.23 5.81
C ASN A 56 17.97 -7.43 7.12
N ILE A 57 17.06 -6.46 7.20
CA ILE A 57 16.87 -5.66 8.42
C ILE A 57 16.41 -6.53 9.59
N ALA A 58 15.57 -7.54 9.34
CA ALA A 58 15.07 -8.41 10.39
C ALA A 58 16.15 -9.37 10.95
N SER A 59 17.12 -9.76 10.15
CA SER A 59 18.16 -10.72 10.54
C SER A 59 19.46 -10.06 10.99
N TYR A 60 19.74 -8.83 10.54
CA TYR A 60 20.96 -8.13 10.93
C TYR A 60 20.80 -7.46 12.31
N SER A 61 21.86 -7.55 13.11
CA SER A 61 22.00 -6.87 14.38
C SER A 61 23.48 -6.63 14.70
N ASP A 62 23.79 -5.47 15.23
CA ASP A 62 25.12 -5.12 15.72
C ASP A 62 25.14 -5.21 17.24
N ASP A 63 25.74 -6.26 17.78
CA ASP A 63 25.78 -6.51 19.22
C ASP A 63 26.63 -5.49 20.01
N SER A 64 27.45 -4.68 19.33
CA SER A 64 28.17 -3.57 19.95
C SER A 64 27.27 -2.41 20.33
N LYS A 65 26.06 -2.34 19.75
CA LYS A 65 25.07 -1.26 19.97
C LYS A 65 24.00 -1.65 20.98
N SER A 66 23.51 -0.68 21.73
CA SER A 66 22.36 -0.89 22.60
C SER A 66 21.11 -1.27 21.79
N VAL A 67 20.20 -2.03 22.40
CA VAL A 67 18.92 -2.42 21.76
C VAL A 67 18.11 -1.20 21.32
N LEU A 68 18.16 -0.11 22.07
CA LEU A 68 17.50 1.15 21.70
C LEU A 68 18.07 1.74 20.41
N LEU A 69 19.39 1.77 20.28
CA LEU A 69 20.05 2.30 19.09
C LEU A 69 19.77 1.42 17.87
N ARG A 70 19.87 0.08 18.01
CA ARG A 70 19.52 -0.87 16.97
C ARG A 70 18.09 -0.66 16.46
N ALA A 71 17.14 -0.47 17.37
CA ALA A 71 15.73 -0.19 17.04
C ALA A 71 15.51 1.17 16.37
N ALA A 72 16.36 2.16 16.62
CA ALA A 72 16.29 3.46 15.97
C ALA A 72 16.87 3.40 14.56
N GLU A 73 18.02 2.79 14.40
CA GLU A 73 18.79 2.75 13.13
C GLU A 73 18.25 1.73 12.13
N ASN A 74 17.71 0.59 12.62
CA ASN A 74 17.22 -0.52 11.78
C ASN A 74 18.24 -0.85 10.68
N GLU A 75 19.46 -1.15 11.07
CA GLU A 75 20.55 -1.39 10.13
C GLU A 75 20.32 -2.62 9.26
N LYS A 76 20.91 -2.58 8.11
CA LYS A 76 21.02 -3.70 7.19
C LYS A 76 22.43 -3.79 6.65
N ILE A 77 22.81 -4.96 6.16
CA ILE A 77 24.00 -5.10 5.32
C ILE A 77 23.70 -4.45 3.98
N GLY A 78 24.58 -3.58 3.56
CA GLY A 78 24.41 -2.82 2.35
C GLY A 78 25.74 -2.52 1.70
N HIS A 79 25.68 -2.14 0.42
CA HIS A 79 26.80 -1.65 -0.34
C HIS A 79 26.90 -0.14 -0.28
N THR A 80 28.14 0.30 -0.48
CA THR A 80 28.49 1.69 -0.78
C THR A 80 28.32 2.04 -2.26
N ALA A 81 28.17 1.06 -3.17
CA ALA A 81 27.96 1.25 -4.61
C ALA A 81 26.50 1.05 -5.02
N GLU A 82 26.03 1.88 -5.95
CA GLU A 82 24.63 1.97 -6.37
C GLU A 82 24.07 0.72 -7.08
N ASP A 83 24.94 -0.24 -7.48
CA ASP A 83 24.59 -1.40 -8.32
C ASP A 83 24.50 -2.73 -7.58
N SER A 84 24.54 -2.75 -6.28
CA SER A 84 24.58 -3.99 -5.54
C SER A 84 23.21 -4.55 -5.22
N TYR A 85 23.00 -5.75 -5.69
CA TYR A 85 21.81 -6.56 -5.49
C TYR A 85 21.60 -6.96 -4.03
N PRO A 86 20.36 -7.28 -3.64
CA PRO A 86 20.01 -7.64 -2.26
C PRO A 86 20.64 -8.96 -1.77
N PHE A 87 21.44 -9.63 -2.59
CA PHE A 87 22.03 -10.94 -2.32
C PHE A 87 23.17 -10.96 -1.30
N GLU A 88 23.65 -9.81 -0.87
CA GLU A 88 24.67 -9.71 0.17
C GLU A 88 24.22 -10.30 1.49
N ILE A 89 22.93 -10.16 1.79
CA ILE A 89 22.34 -10.81 2.94
C ILE A 89 22.45 -12.34 2.83
N VAL A 90 22.30 -12.90 1.63
CA VAL A 90 22.43 -14.34 1.39
C VAL A 90 23.85 -14.80 1.69
N ARG A 91 24.86 -14.06 1.22
CA ARG A 91 26.27 -14.32 1.52
C ARG A 91 26.55 -14.22 3.02
N TRP A 92 26.14 -13.11 3.65
CA TRP A 92 26.35 -12.89 5.08
C TRP A 92 25.69 -13.96 5.94
N LEU A 93 24.45 -14.36 5.60
CA LEU A 93 23.74 -15.44 6.28
C LEU A 93 24.44 -16.79 6.07
N SER A 94 24.92 -17.08 4.86
CA SER A 94 25.62 -18.34 4.56
C SER A 94 26.98 -18.46 5.25
N GLU A 95 27.67 -17.36 5.51
CA GLU A 95 28.95 -17.34 6.23
C GLU A 95 28.75 -17.59 7.75
N ARG A 96 27.61 -17.23 8.30
CA ARG A 96 27.27 -17.41 9.72
C ARG A 96 26.52 -18.70 10.05
N THR A 97 26.05 -19.38 9.05
CA THR A 97 25.34 -20.65 9.18
C THR A 97 26.03 -21.71 8.35
N SER A 98 26.06 -22.95 8.83
CA SER A 98 26.62 -24.09 8.09
C SER A 98 25.71 -24.57 6.94
N ILE A 99 24.81 -23.75 6.43
CA ILE A 99 23.90 -24.08 5.34
C ILE A 99 24.70 -24.02 4.02
N PRO A 100 24.65 -25.06 3.18
CA PRO A 100 25.37 -25.08 1.91
C PRO A 100 24.97 -23.89 1.01
N LYS A 101 25.99 -23.27 0.38
CA LYS A 101 25.77 -22.19 -0.59
C LYS A 101 25.12 -22.76 -1.85
N VAL A 102 23.95 -22.29 -2.21
CA VAL A 102 23.45 -22.46 -3.57
C VAL A 102 24.13 -21.39 -4.43
N TYR A 103 25.10 -21.82 -5.24
CA TYR A 103 25.80 -20.92 -6.15
C TYR A 103 24.89 -20.55 -7.31
N TYR A 104 24.40 -19.33 -7.29
CA TYR A 104 24.02 -18.65 -8.52
C TYR A 104 25.27 -17.91 -9.00
N SER A 105 25.64 -18.10 -10.26
CA SER A 105 26.77 -17.44 -10.90
C SER A 105 26.46 -15.95 -11.12
N PHE A 106 26.52 -15.18 -10.04
CA PHE A 106 26.65 -13.73 -10.15
C PHE A 106 28.12 -13.40 -10.10
N GLU A 107 28.58 -12.58 -11.06
CA GLU A 107 29.92 -12.07 -11.09
C GLU A 107 30.32 -11.54 -9.71
N GLU A 108 31.51 -11.85 -9.26
CA GLU A 108 32.04 -11.50 -7.95
C GLU A 108 32.01 -9.98 -7.76
N ALA A 109 30.89 -9.44 -7.30
CA ALA A 109 30.86 -8.09 -6.76
C ALA A 109 31.75 -8.11 -5.51
N SER A 110 32.80 -7.34 -5.51
CA SER A 110 33.70 -7.11 -4.37
C SER A 110 32.89 -6.47 -3.24
N ALA A 111 32.37 -7.31 -2.35
CA ALA A 111 31.44 -6.91 -1.32
C ALA A 111 32.16 -6.34 -0.13
N SER A 112 32.07 -5.04 0.09
CA SER A 112 32.23 -4.50 1.43
C SER A 112 30.95 -4.80 2.20
N THR A 113 31.04 -5.57 3.29
CA THR A 113 29.94 -5.95 4.18
C THR A 113 29.71 -4.86 5.22
N GLU A 114 29.61 -3.60 4.81
CA GLU A 114 29.34 -2.49 5.73
C GLU A 114 27.87 -2.42 6.14
N ALA A 115 27.64 -2.22 7.43
CA ALA A 115 26.30 -1.97 7.94
C ALA A 115 25.84 -0.56 7.54
N VAL A 116 24.64 -0.47 6.99
CA VAL A 116 24.02 0.79 6.57
C VAL A 116 22.72 1.00 7.34
N SER A 117 22.60 2.19 7.94
CA SER A 117 21.35 2.57 8.62
C SER A 117 20.19 2.68 7.64
N TYR A 118 19.09 2.01 7.95
CA TYR A 118 17.81 2.10 7.24
C TYR A 118 16.73 2.79 8.08
N GLY A 119 17.14 3.50 9.14
CA GLY A 119 16.30 4.17 10.13
C GLY A 119 15.40 5.28 9.58
N LYS A 120 15.51 5.63 8.30
CA LYS A 120 14.61 6.58 7.62
C LYS A 120 13.15 6.14 7.62
N TYR A 121 12.87 4.85 7.78
CA TYR A 121 11.53 4.27 7.91
C TYR A 121 11.30 3.73 9.31
N TRP A 122 10.03 3.56 9.69
CA TRP A 122 9.67 2.93 10.95
C TRP A 122 10.02 1.45 11.01
N ASN A 123 9.90 0.75 9.88
CA ASN A 123 10.08 -0.70 9.78
C ASN A 123 9.21 -1.47 10.80
N GLY A 124 7.98 -0.99 11.06
CA GLY A 124 7.08 -1.58 12.03
C GLY A 124 6.67 -3.03 11.74
N TYR A 125 6.87 -3.51 10.51
CA TYR A 125 6.72 -4.92 10.16
C TYR A 125 7.66 -5.83 10.97
N LEU A 126 8.75 -5.32 11.51
CA LEU A 126 9.67 -6.09 12.38
C LEU A 126 8.96 -6.63 13.62
N VAL A 127 7.92 -5.93 14.11
CA VAL A 127 7.16 -6.34 15.29
C VAL A 127 6.50 -7.71 15.12
N PHE A 128 6.20 -8.11 13.90
CA PHE A 128 5.72 -9.47 13.62
C PHE A 128 6.75 -10.33 12.89
N LEU A 129 7.60 -9.74 12.03
CA LEU A 129 8.53 -10.53 11.22
C LEU A 129 9.62 -11.19 12.09
N ARG A 130 10.25 -10.46 13.02
CA ARG A 130 11.27 -11.04 13.92
C ARG A 130 10.72 -12.16 14.83
N PRO A 131 9.56 -12.00 15.51
CA PRO A 131 8.93 -13.11 16.23
C PRO A 131 8.57 -14.32 15.35
N LEU A 132 8.08 -14.08 14.14
CA LEU A 132 7.78 -15.18 13.22
C LEU A 132 9.05 -15.92 12.77
N LEU A 133 10.16 -15.22 12.55
CA LEU A 133 11.46 -15.81 12.22
C LEU A 133 12.08 -16.62 13.37
N LEU A 134 11.55 -16.56 14.60
CA LEU A 134 11.94 -17.50 15.65
C LEU A 134 11.47 -18.94 15.36
N TYR A 135 10.39 -19.11 14.61
CA TYR A 135 9.70 -20.39 14.43
C TYR A 135 9.58 -20.81 12.97
N PHE A 136 9.60 -19.87 12.03
CA PHE A 136 9.26 -20.09 10.63
C PHE A 136 10.30 -19.45 9.71
N ASN A 137 10.57 -20.08 8.56
CA ASN A 137 11.26 -19.44 7.44
C ASN A 137 10.31 -18.60 6.58
N MET A 138 10.84 -17.80 5.64
CA MET A 138 10.03 -16.90 4.81
C MET A 138 8.99 -17.62 3.96
N ARG A 139 9.27 -18.84 3.47
CA ARG A 139 8.30 -19.63 2.71
C ARG A 139 7.05 -19.94 3.54
N GLN A 140 7.25 -20.32 4.80
CA GLN A 140 6.15 -20.60 5.74
C GLN A 140 5.40 -19.30 6.11
N ILE A 141 6.15 -18.21 6.34
CA ILE A 141 5.58 -16.89 6.61
C ILE A 141 4.72 -16.42 5.42
N TYR A 142 5.22 -16.56 4.18
CA TYR A 142 4.45 -16.23 2.97
C TYR A 142 3.15 -17.03 2.90
N LEU A 143 3.21 -18.34 3.16
CA LEU A 143 2.02 -19.18 3.16
C LEU A 143 1.00 -18.73 4.20
N GLY A 144 1.45 -18.45 5.43
CA GLY A 144 0.60 -17.92 6.50
C GLY A 144 -0.07 -16.59 6.12
N PHE A 145 0.70 -15.65 5.55
CA PHE A 145 0.16 -14.36 5.10
C PHE A 145 -0.79 -14.50 3.89
N ARG A 146 -0.58 -15.45 2.99
CA ARG A 146 -1.53 -15.75 1.90
C ARG A 146 -2.88 -16.21 2.45
N TYR A 147 -2.89 -17.11 3.42
CA TYR A 147 -4.13 -17.54 4.07
C TYR A 147 -4.79 -16.40 4.86
N LEU A 148 -4.01 -15.63 5.61
CA LEU A 148 -4.51 -14.46 6.33
C LEU A 148 -5.14 -13.44 5.37
N LEU A 149 -4.50 -13.18 4.23
CA LEU A 149 -5.02 -12.27 3.21
C LEU A 149 -6.31 -12.79 2.58
N ALA A 150 -6.37 -14.08 2.23
CA ALA A 150 -7.58 -14.71 1.70
C ALA A 150 -8.75 -14.63 2.70
N LEU A 151 -8.48 -14.89 3.97
CA LEU A 151 -9.46 -14.76 5.04
C LEU A 151 -9.94 -13.30 5.18
N ASN A 152 -9.02 -12.34 5.23
CA ASN A 152 -9.37 -10.91 5.31
C ASN A 152 -10.20 -10.45 4.12
N PHE A 153 -9.85 -10.88 2.90
CA PHE A 153 -10.66 -10.60 1.71
C PHE A 153 -12.08 -11.17 1.83
N ALA A 154 -12.20 -12.44 2.21
CA ALA A 154 -13.51 -13.09 2.38
C ALA A 154 -14.36 -12.39 3.46
N VAL A 155 -13.76 -12.07 4.62
CA VAL A 155 -14.44 -11.33 5.70
C VAL A 155 -14.89 -9.96 5.20
N THR A 156 -14.05 -9.25 4.45
CA THR A 156 -14.40 -7.92 3.91
C THR A 156 -15.56 -8.02 2.94
N VAL A 157 -15.58 -9.00 2.03
CA VAL A 157 -16.70 -9.24 1.11
C VAL A 157 -17.98 -9.53 1.89
N ILE A 158 -17.92 -10.38 2.91
CA ILE A 158 -19.08 -10.69 3.77
C ILE A 158 -19.59 -9.43 4.50
N VAL A 159 -18.69 -8.67 5.10
CA VAL A 159 -19.03 -7.42 5.80
C VAL A 159 -19.68 -6.43 4.85
N LEU A 160 -19.10 -6.20 3.67
CA LEU A 160 -19.69 -5.32 2.66
C LEU A 160 -21.05 -5.83 2.18
N PHE A 161 -21.19 -7.13 1.95
CA PHE A 161 -22.48 -7.73 1.55
C PHE A 161 -23.57 -7.49 2.60
N LEU A 162 -23.27 -7.69 3.87
CA LEU A 162 -24.18 -7.48 4.98
C LEU A 162 -24.49 -6.01 5.26
N ARG A 163 -23.53 -5.11 5.02
CA ARG A 163 -23.66 -3.68 5.32
C ARG A 163 -24.22 -2.86 4.16
N ASP A 164 -23.63 -3.05 2.99
CA ASP A 164 -24.08 -2.41 1.74
C ASP A 164 -23.56 -3.18 0.52
N LYS A 165 -24.35 -4.08 -0.01
CA LYS A 165 -24.00 -4.97 -1.12
C LYS A 165 -23.55 -4.25 -2.42
N ARG A 166 -23.83 -2.94 -2.56
CA ARG A 166 -23.42 -2.14 -3.73
C ARG A 166 -21.90 -2.03 -3.85
N PHE A 167 -21.19 -2.18 -2.72
CA PHE A 167 -19.72 -2.10 -2.70
C PHE A 167 -19.00 -3.42 -2.97
N VAL A 168 -19.71 -4.55 -2.97
CA VAL A 168 -19.09 -5.88 -3.13
C VAL A 168 -18.34 -6.00 -4.45
N ILE A 169 -19.02 -5.69 -5.56
CA ILE A 169 -18.43 -5.79 -6.91
C ILE A 169 -17.30 -4.76 -7.10
N PRO A 170 -17.50 -3.45 -6.80
CA PRO A 170 -16.41 -2.48 -6.89
C PRO A 170 -15.17 -2.89 -6.08
N PHE A 171 -15.37 -3.32 -4.83
CA PHE A 171 -14.29 -3.77 -3.98
C PHE A 171 -13.57 -4.99 -4.57
N ALA A 172 -14.33 -6.03 -4.92
CA ALA A 172 -13.73 -7.27 -5.43
C ALA A 172 -12.90 -7.01 -6.71
N LEU A 173 -13.42 -6.25 -7.67
CA LEU A 173 -12.72 -5.93 -8.91
C LEU A 173 -11.48 -5.07 -8.64
N ALA A 174 -11.61 -4.03 -7.83
CA ALA A 174 -10.47 -3.15 -7.52
C ALA A 174 -9.41 -3.87 -6.67
N PHE A 175 -9.81 -4.71 -5.71
CA PHE A 175 -8.89 -5.52 -4.91
C PHE A 175 -8.16 -6.57 -5.75
N LEU A 176 -8.88 -7.30 -6.61
CA LEU A 176 -8.27 -8.28 -7.51
C LEU A 176 -7.33 -7.64 -8.54
N SER A 177 -7.54 -6.37 -8.89
CA SER A 177 -6.60 -5.62 -9.75
C SER A 177 -5.25 -5.37 -9.07
N LEU A 178 -5.16 -5.46 -7.74
CA LEU A 178 -3.90 -5.46 -7.00
C LEU A 178 -3.10 -6.77 -7.17
N ARG A 179 -3.72 -7.80 -7.75
CA ARG A 179 -3.13 -9.15 -7.92
C ARG A 179 -2.58 -9.74 -6.61
N PRO A 180 -3.36 -9.70 -5.53
CA PRO A 180 -2.89 -10.01 -4.18
C PRO A 180 -2.44 -11.47 -4.00
N PHE A 181 -2.91 -12.38 -4.87
CA PHE A 181 -2.61 -13.81 -4.78
C PHE A 181 -1.60 -14.28 -5.82
N SER A 182 -1.55 -13.66 -7.00
CA SER A 182 -0.66 -14.05 -8.09
C SER A 182 0.71 -13.39 -8.02
N LYS A 183 0.79 -12.18 -7.44
CA LYS A 183 2.04 -11.43 -7.22
C LYS A 183 2.23 -11.20 -5.74
N PHE A 184 2.27 -12.28 -5.00
CA PHE A 184 2.39 -12.21 -3.57
C PHE A 184 3.83 -11.89 -3.17
N CYS A 185 4.01 -10.79 -2.45
CA CYS A 185 5.16 -10.50 -1.62
C CYS A 185 4.66 -9.94 -0.29
N LEU A 186 5.50 -10.01 0.74
CA LEU A 186 5.09 -9.62 2.10
C LEU A 186 4.75 -8.13 2.19
N THR A 187 5.52 -7.29 1.50
CA THR A 187 5.27 -5.84 1.41
C THR A 187 3.88 -5.51 0.91
N TYR A 188 3.41 -6.21 -0.14
CA TYR A 188 2.07 -5.99 -0.68
C TYR A 188 1.00 -6.54 0.24
N ALA A 189 1.21 -7.75 0.78
CA ALA A 189 0.25 -8.40 1.67
C ALA A 189 -0.07 -7.54 2.90
N ILE A 190 0.92 -6.86 3.48
CA ILE A 190 0.71 -5.95 4.61
C ILE A 190 -0.28 -4.84 4.25
N VAL A 191 -0.09 -4.17 3.10
CA VAL A 191 -0.97 -3.09 2.66
C VAL A 191 -2.38 -3.61 2.35
N ASP A 192 -2.46 -4.77 1.69
CA ASP A 192 -3.73 -5.39 1.31
C ASP A 192 -4.54 -5.85 2.54
N ILE A 193 -3.87 -6.38 3.57
CA ILE A 193 -4.49 -6.73 4.86
C ILE A 193 -4.97 -5.47 5.59
N LEU A 194 -4.15 -4.41 5.63
CA LEU A 194 -4.56 -3.13 6.22
C LEU A 194 -5.75 -2.52 5.47
N LEU A 195 -5.75 -2.58 4.14
CA LEU A 195 -6.87 -2.12 3.32
C LEU A 195 -8.17 -2.83 3.70
N CYS A 196 -8.16 -4.16 3.74
CA CYS A 196 -9.31 -4.97 4.14
C CYS A 196 -9.76 -4.64 5.57
N GLY A 197 -8.83 -4.59 6.52
CA GLY A 197 -9.11 -4.30 7.93
C GLY A 197 -9.74 -2.92 8.13
N PHE A 198 -9.18 -1.88 7.52
CA PHE A 198 -9.71 -0.52 7.64
C PHE A 198 -11.04 -0.33 6.89
N LEU A 199 -11.23 -0.99 5.75
CA LEU A 199 -12.51 -0.97 5.05
C LEU A 199 -13.59 -1.67 5.88
N CYS A 200 -13.30 -2.80 6.50
CA CYS A 200 -14.19 -3.45 7.47
C CYS A 200 -14.49 -2.51 8.65
N ALA A 201 -13.47 -1.89 9.25
CA ALA A 201 -13.67 -0.95 10.35
C ALA A 201 -14.58 0.22 9.92
N SER A 202 -14.40 0.75 8.71
CA SER A 202 -15.28 1.78 8.13
C SER A 202 -16.74 1.34 8.08
N ALA A 203 -17.01 0.07 7.77
CA ALA A 203 -18.37 -0.48 7.70
C ALA A 203 -19.06 -0.58 9.06
N PHE A 204 -18.31 -0.55 10.16
CA PHE A 204 -18.83 -0.53 11.53
C PHE A 204 -18.90 0.88 12.13
N LEU A 205 -18.36 1.90 11.47
CA LEU A 205 -18.49 3.27 11.91
C LEU A 205 -19.98 3.68 11.91
N ARG A 206 -20.47 4.20 13.05
CA ARG A 206 -21.89 4.58 13.20
C ARG A 206 -22.23 5.86 12.43
N PRO A 207 -23.44 5.98 11.84
CA PRO A 207 -23.84 7.11 10.99
C PRO A 207 -23.96 8.48 11.70
N LYS A 208 -24.12 8.49 13.02
CA LYS A 208 -24.18 9.74 13.84
C LYS A 208 -22.83 10.09 14.45
N ARG A 209 -21.76 9.92 13.70
CA ARG A 209 -20.44 10.16 14.22
C ARG A 209 -20.09 11.64 14.22
N ASN A 210 -19.48 12.08 15.32
CA ASN A 210 -18.85 13.39 15.39
C ASN A 210 -17.75 13.44 14.32
N ALA A 211 -17.68 14.50 13.52
CA ALA A 211 -16.65 14.71 12.50
C ALA A 211 -15.22 14.52 13.04
N VAL A 212 -15.00 14.83 14.32
CA VAL A 212 -13.73 14.58 15.02
C VAL A 212 -13.35 13.09 15.01
N CYS A 213 -14.31 12.19 15.23
CA CYS A 213 -14.03 10.75 15.24
C CYS A 213 -13.64 10.23 13.84
N GLU A 214 -14.26 10.74 12.77
CA GLU A 214 -13.89 10.39 11.39
C GLU A 214 -12.50 10.92 11.05
N ASN A 215 -12.23 12.17 11.41
CA ASN A 215 -10.92 12.78 11.20
C ASN A 215 -9.82 12.00 11.93
N MET A 216 -10.05 11.63 13.20
CA MET A 216 -9.11 10.82 14.00
C MET A 216 -8.94 9.41 13.43
N PHE A 217 -9.99 8.82 12.85
CA PHE A 217 -9.89 7.53 12.16
C PHE A 217 -8.95 7.63 10.95
N PHE A 218 -9.11 8.63 10.08
CA PHE A 218 -8.23 8.81 8.93
C PHE A 218 -6.80 9.21 9.34
N PHE A 219 -6.64 10.02 10.36
CA PHE A 219 -5.33 10.31 10.96
C PHE A 219 -4.66 9.01 11.44
N GLY A 220 -5.40 8.15 12.14
CA GLY A 220 -4.93 6.84 12.60
C GLY A 220 -4.53 5.90 11.46
N ILE A 221 -5.30 5.88 10.35
CA ILE A 221 -4.91 5.14 9.13
C ILE A 221 -3.55 5.62 8.64
N GLY A 222 -3.32 6.94 8.55
CA GLY A 222 -2.05 7.51 8.12
C GLY A 222 -0.88 7.09 9.01
N VAL A 223 -1.06 7.17 10.32
CA VAL A 223 -0.05 6.73 11.31
C VAL A 223 0.29 5.24 11.16
N ILE A 224 -0.72 4.37 11.06
CA ILE A 224 -0.53 2.92 10.96
C ILE A 224 0.08 2.55 9.60
N ALA A 225 -0.36 3.20 8.52
CA ALA A 225 0.20 2.98 7.20
C ALA A 225 1.71 3.26 7.17
N VAL A 226 2.16 4.41 7.69
CA VAL A 226 3.59 4.76 7.77
C VAL A 226 4.37 3.80 8.65
N TYR A 227 3.77 3.36 9.75
CA TYR A 227 4.45 2.46 10.68
C TYR A 227 4.78 1.11 10.03
N PHE A 228 3.83 0.51 9.33
CA PHE A 228 3.97 -0.83 8.77
C PHE A 228 4.48 -0.89 7.33
N THR A 229 4.40 0.22 6.57
CA THR A 229 4.73 0.20 5.13
C THR A 229 5.95 1.04 4.81
N LEU A 230 6.69 0.63 3.78
CA LEU A 230 7.89 1.34 3.30
C LEU A 230 7.55 2.43 2.26
N MET A 231 6.56 3.30 2.55
CA MET A 231 6.08 4.38 1.66
C MET A 231 5.37 3.97 0.38
N SER A 232 5.07 2.72 0.21
CA SER A 232 4.48 2.21 -1.04
C SER A 232 3.09 2.81 -1.32
N PHE A 233 2.26 2.08 -1.95
CA PHE A 233 0.91 2.43 -2.40
C PHE A 233 -0.16 2.42 -1.29
N SER A 234 0.20 2.54 -0.01
CA SER A 234 -0.75 2.59 1.13
C SER A 234 -1.81 3.69 1.02
N PHE A 235 -1.61 4.66 0.13
CA PHE A 235 -2.57 5.73 -0.18
C PHE A 235 -3.90 5.20 -0.74
N ILE A 236 -3.97 3.95 -1.23
CA ILE A 236 -5.25 3.33 -1.62
C ILE A 236 -6.19 3.13 -0.42
N ILE A 237 -5.66 2.92 0.78
CA ILE A 237 -6.46 2.64 1.99
C ILE A 237 -7.44 3.78 2.29
N PRO A 238 -7.00 5.05 2.46
CA PRO A 238 -7.94 6.14 2.73
C PRO A 238 -8.90 6.41 1.58
N ILE A 239 -8.52 6.13 0.33
CA ILE A 239 -9.42 6.26 -0.81
C ILE A 239 -10.60 5.30 -0.68
N PHE A 240 -10.35 4.00 -0.47
CA PHE A 240 -11.42 3.00 -0.33
C PHE A 240 -12.32 3.31 0.87
N CYS A 241 -11.74 3.64 2.02
CA CYS A 241 -12.50 3.99 3.22
C CYS A 241 -13.36 5.25 3.01
N SER A 242 -12.79 6.29 2.37
CA SER A 242 -13.48 7.56 2.13
C SER A 242 -14.66 7.39 1.17
N VAL A 243 -14.44 6.68 0.06
CA VAL A 243 -15.49 6.40 -0.93
C VAL A 243 -16.61 5.55 -0.30
N TYR A 244 -16.24 4.52 0.48
CA TYR A 244 -17.22 3.72 1.20
C TYR A 244 -18.06 4.58 2.16
N LEU A 245 -17.44 5.37 3.01
CA LEU A 245 -18.14 6.23 3.97
C LEU A 245 -18.98 7.29 3.27
N GLY A 246 -18.51 7.90 2.19
CA GLY A 246 -19.23 8.91 1.44
C GLY A 246 -20.49 8.41 0.72
N TYR A 247 -20.52 7.12 0.35
CA TYR A 247 -21.64 6.55 -0.43
C TYR A 247 -22.47 5.49 0.30
N SER A 248 -22.09 5.05 1.50
CA SER A 248 -22.90 4.11 2.26
C SER A 248 -24.24 4.72 2.64
N VAL A 249 -25.30 3.89 2.68
CA VAL A 249 -26.69 4.31 2.94
C VAL A 249 -26.83 5.09 4.25
N LYS A 250 -25.93 4.85 5.19
CA LYS A 250 -26.00 5.38 6.56
C LYS A 250 -25.48 6.83 6.69
N THR A 251 -24.79 7.36 5.68
CA THR A 251 -24.19 8.71 5.72
C THR A 251 -25.02 9.79 5.02
N ARG A 252 -26.25 9.47 4.64
CA ARG A 252 -27.12 10.31 3.79
C ARG A 252 -27.56 11.65 4.41
N GLU A 253 -27.29 11.89 5.69
CA GLU A 253 -27.75 13.08 6.42
C GLU A 253 -26.72 14.25 6.44
N SER A 254 -25.55 14.09 5.83
CA SER A 254 -24.57 15.18 5.77
C SER A 254 -25.00 16.26 4.77
N LYS A 255 -25.06 17.49 5.24
CA LYS A 255 -25.30 18.70 4.39
C LYS A 255 -24.09 19.04 3.51
N GLU A 256 -22.92 18.48 3.82
CA GLU A 256 -21.69 18.70 3.05
C GLU A 256 -21.66 17.79 1.81
N GLY A 257 -21.14 18.30 0.70
CA GLY A 257 -20.87 17.51 -0.51
C GLY A 257 -19.87 16.38 -0.21
N ARG A 258 -20.10 15.21 -0.76
CA ARG A 258 -19.25 14.01 -0.56
C ARG A 258 -17.79 14.23 -0.95
N TRP A 259 -17.56 15.07 -1.96
CA TRP A 259 -16.21 15.42 -2.40
C TRP A 259 -15.44 16.23 -1.33
N ILE A 260 -16.10 17.14 -0.59
CA ILE A 260 -15.49 17.88 0.53
C ILE A 260 -15.10 16.89 1.65
N THR A 261 -15.99 15.96 1.96
CA THR A 261 -15.71 14.89 2.94
C THR A 261 -14.50 14.05 2.51
N SER A 262 -14.40 13.68 1.23
CA SER A 262 -13.25 12.96 0.70
C SER A 262 -11.95 13.75 0.80
N VAL A 263 -11.97 15.05 0.50
CA VAL A 263 -10.79 15.93 0.68
C VAL A 263 -10.37 15.97 2.15
N LYS A 264 -11.31 16.12 3.10
CA LYS A 264 -11.03 16.11 4.54
C LYS A 264 -10.40 14.78 4.98
N HIS A 265 -10.93 13.66 4.53
CA HIS A 265 -10.40 12.33 4.84
C HIS A 265 -8.95 12.15 4.34
N LEU A 266 -8.68 12.53 3.09
CA LEU A 266 -7.34 12.46 2.52
C LEU A 266 -6.37 13.41 3.22
N PHE A 267 -6.83 14.61 3.61
CA PHE A 267 -6.05 15.56 4.39
C PHE A 267 -5.64 14.97 5.76
N TRP A 268 -6.58 14.41 6.52
CA TRP A 268 -6.29 13.86 7.84
C TRP A 268 -5.41 12.60 7.76
N TYR A 269 -5.60 11.77 6.74
CA TYR A 269 -4.67 10.68 6.45
C TYR A 269 -3.25 11.21 6.22
N THR A 270 -3.11 12.21 5.35
CA THR A 270 -1.79 12.80 5.03
C THR A 270 -1.18 13.46 6.26
N ALA A 271 -1.97 14.12 7.10
CA ALA A 271 -1.51 14.71 8.36
C ALA A 271 -0.96 13.62 9.32
N GLY A 272 -1.68 12.51 9.50
CA GLY A 272 -1.21 11.37 10.30
C GLY A 272 0.03 10.72 9.73
N PHE A 273 0.09 10.56 8.42
CA PHE A 273 1.22 10.03 7.67
C PHE A 273 2.49 10.89 7.89
N VAL A 274 2.40 12.19 7.68
CA VAL A 274 3.52 13.13 7.84
C VAL A 274 3.94 13.24 9.30
N ALA A 275 2.97 13.35 10.23
CA ALA A 275 3.26 13.44 11.65
C ALA A 275 4.08 12.22 12.15
N MET A 276 3.67 11.01 11.76
CA MET A 276 4.38 9.79 12.15
C MET A 276 5.79 9.72 11.55
N TRP A 277 5.97 10.21 10.34
CA TRP A 277 7.28 10.32 9.69
C TRP A 277 8.21 11.31 10.41
N VAL A 278 7.72 12.51 10.69
CA VAL A 278 8.46 13.53 11.42
C VAL A 278 8.91 12.99 12.78
N CYS A 279 8.01 12.28 13.49
CA CYS A 279 8.37 11.64 14.77
C CYS A 279 9.51 10.61 14.62
N LYS A 280 9.54 9.82 13.55
CA LYS A 280 10.66 8.89 13.30
C LYS A 280 11.97 9.63 13.08
N TRP A 281 11.96 10.72 12.33
CA TRP A 281 13.18 11.50 12.07
C TRP A 281 13.68 12.23 13.31
N ILE A 282 12.78 12.73 14.17
CA ILE A 282 13.15 13.30 15.48
C ILE A 282 13.79 12.20 16.34
N LEU A 283 13.19 11.02 16.42
CA LEU A 283 13.74 9.88 17.15
C LEU A 283 15.15 9.53 16.66
N LEU A 284 15.33 9.46 15.34
CA LEU A 284 16.63 9.16 14.74
C LEU A 284 17.67 10.25 15.04
N ALA A 285 17.29 11.53 14.96
CA ALA A 285 18.16 12.66 15.26
C ALA A 285 18.57 12.70 16.75
N VAL A 286 17.71 12.22 17.65
CA VAL A 286 18.04 12.08 19.08
C VAL A 286 19.00 10.92 19.31
N ALA A 287 18.82 9.81 18.56
CA ALA A 287 19.69 8.64 18.65
C ALA A 287 21.08 8.92 18.07
N ASP A 288 21.13 9.47 16.86
CA ASP A 288 22.36 9.87 16.20
C ASP A 288 22.10 11.04 15.20
N ARG A 289 22.63 12.22 15.53
CA ARG A 289 22.48 13.43 14.70
C ARG A 289 23.09 13.29 13.30
N SER A 290 24.13 12.49 13.13
CA SER A 290 24.82 12.32 11.85
C SER A 290 23.90 11.67 10.80
N LEU A 291 22.96 10.82 11.24
CA LEU A 291 22.02 10.10 10.38
C LEU A 291 20.94 11.00 9.79
N LEU A 292 20.61 12.11 10.45
CA LEU A 292 19.60 13.05 9.95
C LEU A 292 20.01 13.64 8.57
N GLY A 293 21.28 13.97 8.40
CA GLY A 293 21.81 14.46 7.13
C GLY A 293 21.61 13.43 5.98
N LYS A 294 21.91 12.17 6.26
CA LYS A 294 21.69 11.06 5.31
C LYS A 294 20.21 10.85 4.97
N VAL A 295 19.32 10.98 5.97
CA VAL A 295 17.87 10.89 5.75
C VAL A 295 17.37 12.03 4.87
N LEU A 296 17.77 13.27 5.16
CA LEU A 296 17.37 14.44 4.36
C LEU A 296 17.87 14.34 2.92
N LEU A 297 19.10 13.87 2.72
CA LEU A 297 19.63 13.60 1.38
C LEU A 297 18.78 12.56 0.63
N SER A 298 18.46 11.46 1.28
CA SER A 298 17.58 10.41 0.70
C SER A 298 16.18 10.92 0.36
N VAL A 299 15.61 11.83 1.17
CA VAL A 299 14.32 12.49 0.86
C VAL A 299 14.47 13.40 -0.35
N LYS A 300 15.54 14.21 -0.39
CA LYS A 300 15.82 15.10 -1.53
C LYS A 300 15.94 14.30 -2.84
N GLN A 301 16.64 13.18 -2.83
CA GLN A 301 16.77 12.31 -4.01
C GLN A 301 15.43 11.77 -4.48
N ARG A 302 14.53 11.37 -3.56
CA ARG A 302 13.18 10.85 -3.90
C ARG A 302 12.21 11.90 -4.41
N LEU A 303 12.38 13.13 -3.96
CA LEU A 303 11.63 14.30 -4.44
C LEU A 303 12.26 14.92 -5.68
N SER A 304 13.47 14.47 -6.07
CA SER A 304 14.12 14.98 -7.28
C SER A 304 13.35 14.54 -8.53
N HIS A 305 13.55 15.32 -9.58
CA HIS A 305 13.01 15.03 -10.92
C HIS A 305 14.06 14.32 -11.79
N ASP A 306 15.22 13.97 -11.20
CA ASP A 306 16.34 13.36 -11.91
C ASP A 306 16.47 11.89 -11.52
N ASP A 307 16.61 11.04 -12.53
CA ASP A 307 16.95 9.62 -12.40
C ASP A 307 18.25 9.38 -13.14
N TYR A 308 19.36 9.17 -12.40
CA TYR A 308 20.72 8.99 -12.95
C TYR A 308 21.12 10.02 -14.01
N GLY A 309 20.69 11.29 -13.83
CA GLY A 309 20.99 12.39 -14.77
C GLY A 309 19.95 12.60 -15.86
N GLU A 310 18.92 11.75 -15.95
CA GLU A 310 17.79 11.95 -16.85
C GLU A 310 16.63 12.65 -16.15
N LYS A 311 16.04 13.65 -16.78
CA LYS A 311 14.86 14.34 -16.24
C LYS A 311 13.62 13.50 -16.42
N VAL A 312 12.98 13.14 -15.32
CA VAL A 312 11.71 12.40 -15.32
C VAL A 312 10.53 13.37 -15.44
N SER A 313 9.63 13.12 -16.39
CA SER A 313 8.40 13.89 -16.55
C SER A 313 7.22 13.21 -15.84
N LEU A 314 6.22 14.00 -15.40
CA LEU A 314 4.99 13.47 -14.86
C LEU A 314 4.21 12.63 -15.89
N GLY A 315 4.28 13.03 -17.18
CA GLY A 315 3.66 12.27 -18.27
C GLY A 315 4.23 10.86 -18.39
N GLU A 316 5.55 10.70 -18.31
CA GLU A 316 6.20 9.38 -18.32
C GLU A 316 5.82 8.56 -17.09
N ALA A 317 5.85 9.14 -15.88
CA ALA A 317 5.46 8.44 -14.67
C ALA A 317 4.01 7.93 -14.76
N LEU A 318 3.08 8.76 -15.26
CA LEU A 318 1.69 8.37 -15.47
C LEU A 318 1.54 7.30 -16.55
N LEU A 319 2.25 7.44 -17.68
CA LEU A 319 2.23 6.48 -18.77
C LEU A 319 2.72 5.10 -18.31
N TRP A 320 3.88 5.03 -17.65
CA TRP A 320 4.44 3.77 -17.18
C TRP A 320 3.55 3.09 -16.12
N ASN A 321 3.01 3.85 -15.17
CA ASN A 321 2.10 3.31 -14.18
C ASN A 321 0.77 2.88 -14.80
N GLY A 322 0.22 3.65 -15.74
CA GLY A 322 -1.00 3.31 -16.48
C GLY A 322 -0.83 2.05 -17.34
N CYS A 323 0.26 1.99 -18.11
CA CYS A 323 0.61 0.81 -18.89
C CYS A 323 0.83 -0.41 -18.01
N GLY A 324 1.61 -0.28 -16.93
CA GLY A 324 1.86 -1.36 -15.99
C GLY A 324 0.56 -1.89 -15.39
N PHE A 325 -0.36 -1.02 -14.97
CA PHE A 325 -1.67 -1.41 -14.46
C PHE A 325 -2.50 -2.13 -15.54
N TYR A 326 -2.56 -1.60 -16.76
CA TYR A 326 -3.29 -2.20 -17.87
C TYR A 326 -2.73 -3.58 -18.25
N TYR A 327 -1.42 -3.69 -18.49
CA TYR A 327 -0.80 -4.96 -18.87
C TYR A 327 -0.97 -6.05 -17.83
N GLN A 328 -0.90 -5.68 -16.55
CA GLN A 328 -1.12 -6.60 -15.45
C GLN A 328 -2.57 -7.05 -15.29
N ASN A 329 -3.55 -6.25 -15.75
CA ASN A 329 -4.97 -6.40 -15.43
C ASN A 329 -5.89 -6.31 -16.66
N LYS A 330 -5.43 -6.68 -17.86
CA LYS A 330 -6.18 -6.49 -19.12
C LYS A 330 -7.66 -6.86 -19.03
N ALA A 331 -7.96 -8.08 -18.59
CA ALA A 331 -9.34 -8.56 -18.48
C ALA A 331 -10.18 -7.75 -17.46
N LEU A 332 -9.59 -7.40 -16.31
CA LEU A 332 -10.27 -6.61 -15.28
C LEU A 332 -10.51 -5.17 -15.74
N VAL A 333 -9.53 -4.55 -16.40
CA VAL A 333 -9.66 -3.20 -16.94
C VAL A 333 -10.73 -3.16 -18.03
N ILE A 334 -10.74 -4.12 -18.93
CA ILE A 334 -11.77 -4.23 -19.97
C ILE A 334 -13.14 -4.42 -19.34
N SER A 335 -13.28 -5.32 -18.35
CA SER A 335 -14.54 -5.52 -17.63
C SER A 335 -15.02 -4.26 -16.91
N ALA A 336 -14.08 -3.52 -16.28
CA ALA A 336 -14.38 -2.25 -15.63
C ALA A 336 -14.82 -1.18 -16.62
N LEU A 337 -14.18 -1.10 -17.79
CA LEU A 337 -14.58 -0.18 -18.88
C LEU A 337 -15.97 -0.52 -19.42
N VAL A 338 -16.31 -1.80 -19.60
CA VAL A 338 -17.64 -2.25 -20.02
C VAL A 338 -18.70 -1.83 -18.98
N VAL A 339 -18.44 -2.04 -17.68
CA VAL A 339 -19.35 -1.61 -16.60
C VAL A 339 -19.50 -0.10 -16.57
N ALA A 340 -18.40 0.64 -16.71
CA ALA A 340 -18.43 2.10 -16.78
C ALA A 340 -19.21 2.61 -17.98
N LEU A 341 -19.00 2.02 -19.18
CA LEU A 341 -19.71 2.38 -20.40
C LEU A 341 -21.21 2.09 -20.29
N ALA A 342 -21.59 0.90 -19.78
CA ALA A 342 -22.99 0.55 -19.55
C ALA A 342 -23.65 1.52 -18.55
N SER A 343 -22.92 1.95 -17.54
CA SER A 343 -23.39 2.95 -16.57
C SER A 343 -23.57 4.34 -17.20
N VAL A 344 -22.63 4.77 -18.05
CA VAL A 344 -22.74 6.03 -18.80
C VAL A 344 -23.96 5.99 -19.73
N ILE A 345 -24.16 4.91 -20.48
CA ILE A 345 -25.34 4.71 -21.34
C ILE A 345 -26.61 4.82 -20.50
N THR A 346 -26.65 4.15 -19.35
CA THR A 346 -27.78 4.20 -18.42
C THR A 346 -28.05 5.64 -17.95
N VAL A 347 -26.98 6.41 -17.62
CA VAL A 347 -27.09 7.83 -17.24
C VAL A 347 -27.62 8.68 -18.37
N VAL A 348 -27.13 8.50 -19.59
CA VAL A 348 -27.58 9.25 -20.78
C VAL A 348 -29.04 8.96 -21.09
N MET A 349 -29.44 7.70 -21.08
CA MET A 349 -30.85 7.29 -21.25
C MET A 349 -31.74 7.94 -20.16
N TYR A 350 -31.25 7.97 -18.95
CA TYR A 350 -31.95 8.59 -17.84
C TYR A 350 -32.11 10.11 -18.00
N ILE A 351 -31.04 10.83 -18.39
CA ILE A 351 -31.12 12.27 -18.68
C ILE A 351 -32.13 12.53 -19.80
N HIS A 352 -32.16 11.67 -20.81
CA HIS A 352 -33.15 11.75 -21.89
C HIS A 352 -34.58 11.56 -21.35
N LEU A 353 -34.82 10.54 -20.53
CA LEU A 353 -36.12 10.30 -19.85
C LEU A 353 -36.51 11.45 -18.90
N LYS A 354 -35.56 12.09 -18.23
CA LYS A 354 -35.79 13.26 -17.37
C LYS A 354 -36.20 14.49 -18.14
N ARG A 355 -35.64 14.72 -19.31
CA ARG A 355 -36.05 15.87 -20.17
C ARG A 355 -37.50 15.75 -20.62
N THR A 356 -38.00 14.52 -20.71
CA THR A 356 -39.38 14.22 -21.04
C THR A 356 -40.33 14.24 -19.83
N ASN A 357 -39.80 14.14 -18.59
CA ASN A 357 -40.62 14.02 -17.38
C ASN A 357 -40.03 14.89 -16.23
N ARG A 358 -40.64 16.03 -15.89
CA ARG A 358 -40.09 17.11 -15.05
C ARG A 358 -39.86 16.80 -13.55
N ASN A 359 -40.20 15.62 -13.06
CA ASN A 359 -40.19 15.30 -11.61
C ASN A 359 -38.93 14.56 -11.10
N PHE A 360 -37.78 14.82 -11.65
CA PHE A 360 -36.57 14.14 -11.28
C PHE A 360 -35.60 15.02 -10.47
N GLU A 361 -35.35 14.62 -9.20
CA GLU A 361 -34.34 15.23 -8.33
C GLU A 361 -32.90 14.96 -8.80
N ASN A 362 -31.99 15.88 -8.46
CA ASN A 362 -30.56 15.77 -8.75
C ASN A 362 -29.95 14.57 -8.02
N MET A 363 -29.62 13.48 -8.74
CA MET A 363 -29.32 12.16 -8.18
C MET A 363 -27.87 11.98 -7.71
N GLY A 364 -27.20 13.04 -7.33
CA GLY A 364 -25.82 12.93 -6.87
C GLY A 364 -24.80 12.66 -7.99
N PHE A 365 -25.17 12.93 -9.25
CA PHE A 365 -24.26 12.80 -10.40
C PHE A 365 -23.07 13.76 -10.28
N VAL A 366 -23.34 15.03 -9.96
CA VAL A 366 -22.28 16.04 -9.79
C VAL A 366 -21.33 15.63 -8.66
N ASP A 367 -21.88 15.19 -7.52
CA ASP A 367 -21.07 14.66 -6.42
C ASP A 367 -20.21 13.46 -6.86
N GLY A 368 -20.76 12.56 -7.66
CA GLY A 368 -20.02 11.40 -8.20
C GLY A 368 -18.83 11.82 -9.06
N VAL A 369 -19.04 12.75 -9.97
CA VAL A 369 -17.97 13.31 -10.81
C VAL A 369 -16.91 14.01 -9.95
N LEU A 370 -17.33 14.83 -8.98
CA LEU A 370 -16.40 15.55 -8.11
C LEU A 370 -15.59 14.61 -7.20
N VAL A 371 -16.20 13.59 -6.62
CA VAL A 371 -15.46 12.58 -5.83
C VAL A 371 -14.44 11.83 -6.71
N THR A 372 -14.84 11.45 -7.92
CA THR A 372 -13.92 10.80 -8.87
C THR A 372 -12.77 11.72 -9.24
N ALA A 373 -13.05 12.99 -9.51
CA ALA A 373 -12.03 14.01 -9.78
C ALA A 373 -11.06 14.18 -8.60
N VAL A 374 -11.57 14.32 -7.37
CA VAL A 374 -10.75 14.43 -6.15
C VAL A 374 -9.80 13.23 -6.00
N VAL A 375 -10.33 12.01 -6.13
CA VAL A 375 -9.52 10.79 -5.99
C VAL A 375 -8.47 10.69 -7.10
N THR A 376 -8.84 11.00 -8.34
CA THR A 376 -7.91 10.96 -9.49
C THR A 376 -6.82 12.00 -9.32
N VAL A 377 -7.18 13.25 -9.00
CA VAL A 377 -6.20 14.34 -8.75
C VAL A 377 -5.28 13.97 -7.58
N ALA A 378 -5.81 13.45 -6.48
CA ALA A 378 -5.01 13.03 -5.34
C ALA A 378 -4.01 11.92 -5.71
N THR A 379 -4.41 10.98 -6.57
CA THR A 379 -3.54 9.92 -7.09
C THR A 379 -2.44 10.52 -7.99
N VAL A 380 -2.78 11.44 -8.89
CA VAL A 380 -1.81 12.14 -9.76
C VAL A 380 -0.83 12.98 -8.93
N VAL A 381 -1.33 13.72 -7.94
CA VAL A 381 -0.50 14.51 -7.01
C VAL A 381 0.47 13.58 -6.25
N ARG A 382 0.02 12.39 -5.85
CA ARG A 382 0.90 11.41 -5.20
C ARG A 382 2.04 10.96 -6.12
N TYR A 383 1.76 10.70 -7.40
CA TYR A 383 2.81 10.40 -8.39
C TYR A 383 3.76 11.59 -8.59
N ALA A 384 3.24 12.81 -8.65
CA ALA A 384 4.04 14.02 -8.84
C ALA A 384 4.97 14.30 -7.65
N ILE A 385 4.51 14.11 -6.40
CA ILE A 385 5.31 14.34 -5.18
C ILE A 385 6.53 13.41 -5.13
N VAL A 386 6.38 12.16 -5.56
CA VAL A 386 7.46 11.16 -5.57
C VAL A 386 7.78 10.74 -7.00
N LEU A 387 8.04 11.70 -7.85
CA LEU A 387 8.07 11.55 -9.30
C LEU A 387 9.10 10.52 -9.77
N ASN A 388 10.35 10.66 -9.35
CA ASN A 388 11.40 9.69 -9.66
C ASN A 388 11.00 8.29 -9.17
N HIS A 389 10.62 8.18 -7.91
CA HIS A 389 10.18 6.90 -7.33
C HIS A 389 9.00 6.28 -8.09
N SER A 390 8.08 7.09 -8.58
CA SER A 390 6.91 6.63 -9.35
C SER A 390 7.29 6.12 -10.73
N ARG A 391 8.35 6.67 -11.34
CA ARG A 391 8.84 6.23 -12.65
C ARG A 391 9.69 4.96 -12.53
N VAL A 392 10.63 4.93 -11.59
CA VAL A 392 11.54 3.79 -11.39
C VAL A 392 10.78 2.57 -10.87
N HIS A 393 9.88 2.78 -9.93
CA HIS A 393 9.14 1.71 -9.26
C HIS A 393 7.71 1.56 -9.79
N TYR A 394 7.46 1.80 -11.08
CA TYR A 394 6.13 1.65 -11.71
C TYR A 394 5.51 0.27 -11.49
N PHE A 395 6.30 -0.78 -11.34
CA PHE A 395 5.85 -2.16 -11.19
C PHE A 395 5.04 -2.42 -9.92
N PHE A 396 5.19 -1.59 -8.89
CA PHE A 396 4.33 -1.61 -7.71
C PHE A 396 3.54 -0.30 -7.50
N MET A 397 4.04 0.84 -7.97
CA MET A 397 3.34 2.11 -7.83
C MET A 397 2.04 2.14 -8.64
N ASN A 398 1.95 1.37 -9.73
CA ASN A 398 0.73 1.21 -10.54
C ASN A 398 -0.48 0.72 -9.72
N ARG A 399 -0.26 0.06 -8.58
CA ARG A 399 -1.33 -0.39 -7.66
C ARG A 399 -2.17 0.78 -7.12
N LEU A 400 -1.65 2.00 -7.11
CA LEU A 400 -2.42 3.20 -6.75
C LEU A 400 -3.63 3.43 -7.68
N MET A 401 -3.59 2.93 -8.92
CA MET A 401 -4.71 3.01 -9.87
C MET A 401 -5.96 2.23 -9.41
N ALA A 402 -5.82 1.29 -8.49
CA ALA A 402 -6.97 0.61 -7.89
C ALA A 402 -7.91 1.57 -7.14
N GLY A 403 -7.40 2.69 -6.60
CA GLY A 403 -8.20 3.71 -5.94
C GLY A 403 -9.19 4.41 -6.89
N PRO A 404 -8.74 5.05 -7.98
CA PRO A 404 -9.61 5.56 -9.03
C PRO A 404 -10.57 4.49 -9.60
N LEU A 405 -10.10 3.27 -9.86
CA LEU A 405 -10.93 2.17 -10.34
C LEU A 405 -12.08 1.85 -9.38
N PHE A 406 -11.78 1.68 -8.09
CA PHE A 406 -12.80 1.46 -7.05
C PHE A 406 -13.82 2.60 -7.02
N THR A 407 -13.36 3.84 -7.12
CA THR A 407 -14.21 5.03 -7.08
C THR A 407 -15.16 5.08 -8.27
N VAL A 408 -14.64 4.92 -9.50
CA VAL A 408 -15.45 4.93 -10.71
C VAL A 408 -16.51 3.83 -10.67
N LEU A 409 -16.12 2.59 -10.36
CA LEU A 409 -17.05 1.47 -10.27
C LEU A 409 -18.14 1.69 -9.20
N THR A 410 -17.77 2.23 -8.05
CA THR A 410 -18.71 2.54 -6.97
C THR A 410 -19.72 3.61 -7.40
N VAL A 411 -19.23 4.70 -7.97
CA VAL A 411 -20.08 5.81 -8.46
C VAL A 411 -21.03 5.29 -9.54
N CYS A 412 -20.53 4.54 -10.52
CA CYS A 412 -21.35 3.99 -11.59
C CYS A 412 -22.46 3.07 -11.07
N ILE A 413 -22.14 2.13 -10.18
CA ILE A 413 -23.14 1.19 -9.63
C ILE A 413 -24.18 1.95 -8.79
N ILE A 414 -23.77 2.93 -7.99
CA ILE A 414 -24.69 3.67 -7.14
C ILE A 414 -25.61 4.57 -7.98
N LEU A 415 -25.09 5.24 -8.99
CA LEU A 415 -25.89 6.03 -9.91
C LEU A 415 -26.93 5.15 -10.62
N THR A 416 -26.50 4.01 -11.17
CA THR A 416 -27.38 3.03 -11.82
C THR A 416 -28.48 2.54 -10.85
N ALA A 417 -28.11 2.14 -9.63
CA ALA A 417 -29.05 1.69 -8.62
C ALA A 417 -30.09 2.77 -8.24
N ASN A 418 -29.66 4.01 -8.14
CA ASN A 418 -30.54 5.13 -7.84
C ASN A 418 -31.53 5.44 -8.98
N MET A 419 -31.14 5.16 -10.23
CA MET A 419 -32.01 5.34 -11.41
C MET A 419 -33.07 4.23 -11.56
N VAL A 420 -32.68 3.00 -11.34
CA VAL A 420 -33.56 1.85 -11.55
C VAL A 420 -34.65 1.75 -10.45
N ARG A 421 -34.36 2.16 -9.21
CA ARG A 421 -35.32 2.11 -8.10
C ARG A 421 -36.66 2.83 -8.35
N PRO A 422 -36.71 4.08 -8.84
CA PRO A 422 -37.97 4.75 -9.11
C PRO A 422 -38.77 4.07 -10.22
N LEU A 423 -38.08 3.56 -11.26
CA LEU A 423 -38.74 2.88 -12.38
C LEU A 423 -39.43 1.57 -11.97
N MET A 424 -38.84 0.84 -11.01
CA MET A 424 -39.44 -0.38 -10.49
C MET A 424 -40.60 -0.11 -9.53
N ARG A 425 -40.63 1.07 -8.85
CA ARG A 425 -41.76 1.47 -7.98
C ARG A 425 -42.98 1.95 -8.74
N GLN A 426 -42.82 2.43 -9.97
CA GLN A 426 -43.93 2.89 -10.83
C GLN A 426 -44.67 1.71 -11.51
N LYS A 427 -44.07 0.51 -11.53
CA LYS A 427 -44.70 -0.71 -12.09
C LYS A 427 -45.48 -1.56 -11.06
N LYS A 428 -45.48 -1.17 -9.78
CA LYS A 428 -46.31 -1.71 -8.72
C LYS A 428 -47.42 -0.74 -8.36
#